data_d5561d082ca04ad79e25f0983981d6f5
#
_entry.id   d5561d082ca04ad79e25f0983981d6f5
#
_cell.length_a   1.000
_cell.length_b   1.000
_cell.length_c   1.000
_cell.angle_alpha   90.00
_cell.angle_beta   90.00
_cell.angle_gamma   90.00
#
_symmetry.space_group_name_H-M   'P 1'
#
loop_
_entity.id
_entity.type
_entity.pdbx_description
1 polymer ?
#
loop_
_entity_poly.entity_id
_entity_poly.type
_entity_poly.pdbx_seq_one_letter_code
_entity_poly.pdbx_strand_id
1 'polypeptide(L)'
;MIEVNHLTKQYGKIKAVDDISFTVEDGCIYGLLGPNGAGKSTTMNMLTGYLAPTSGTVRINGHDIQEEPREAKACIGYLPELPPLYTDMTVREYLLFVSELKGVKKKADRAEDEEKAVARTGLETMEKRLIRNLSKGYRQRVGIAAALLGNPKVIILDEPTVGLDPAQMIEMRALIHDLGNSHTVILSSHILSEVQTICDRVLIIAHGKVAAQGTPEELAAQLAARGVISATALGTREAILAAACAVPGLSDLRITAEKANEVSFTASSTSGEDLRAALSRALADAGCPVLSLSSETMSLEDVFLQITEADPEPAVPEEEIGKDAAEPDPVSSQQTDSDGTTAPEPQPEETFDDDTKPEQKEDK
;
A
#
# COMPACT_ATOMS: atom_id res chain seq x y z
N MET A 1 18.22 4.25 5.81
CA MET A 1 17.32 5.18 6.54
C MET A 1 16.50 5.97 5.54
N ILE A 2 15.21 6.17 5.82
CA ILE A 2 14.31 7.01 5.02
C ILE A 2 13.77 8.10 5.92
N GLU A 3 13.84 9.34 5.45
CA GLU A 3 13.36 10.52 6.18
C GLU A 3 12.30 11.24 5.35
N VAL A 4 11.15 11.43 5.93
CA VAL A 4 10.01 12.14 5.32
C VAL A 4 9.67 13.33 6.21
N ASN A 5 9.76 14.54 5.68
CA ASN A 5 9.55 15.76 6.45
C ASN A 5 8.48 16.64 5.79
N HIS A 6 7.40 16.90 6.50
CA HIS A 6 6.32 17.81 6.11
C HIS A 6 5.76 17.54 4.72
N LEU A 7 5.65 16.25 4.35
CA LEU A 7 5.27 15.81 3.01
C LEU A 7 3.81 16.10 2.75
N THR A 8 3.54 16.83 1.69
CA THR A 8 2.18 17.20 1.26
C THR A 8 2.02 16.98 -0.23
N LYS A 9 0.89 16.38 -0.62
CA LYS A 9 0.45 16.32 -2.02
C LYS A 9 -0.96 16.82 -2.16
N GLN A 10 -1.13 17.82 -3.01
CA GLN A 10 -2.41 18.42 -3.31
C GLN A 10 -2.76 18.27 -4.80
N TYR A 11 -3.98 17.84 -5.09
CA TYR A 11 -4.57 17.77 -6.41
C TYR A 11 -5.73 18.78 -6.48
N GLY A 12 -5.52 19.88 -7.17
CA GLY A 12 -6.52 20.94 -7.20
C GLY A 12 -6.87 21.45 -5.80
N LYS A 13 -8.08 21.16 -5.33
CA LYS A 13 -8.56 21.54 -3.98
C LYS A 13 -8.38 20.44 -2.93
N ILE A 14 -8.03 19.23 -3.35
CA ILE A 14 -7.97 18.06 -2.47
C ILE A 14 -6.53 17.81 -2.06
N LYS A 15 -6.29 17.68 -0.77
CA LYS A 15 -5.02 17.23 -0.22
C LYS A 15 -5.08 15.71 -0.02
N ALA A 16 -4.44 14.98 -0.90
CA ALA A 16 -4.34 13.53 -0.79
C ALA A 16 -3.36 13.09 0.31
N VAL A 17 -2.34 13.91 0.56
CA VAL A 17 -1.41 13.79 1.70
C VAL A 17 -1.22 15.20 2.27
N ASP A 18 -1.39 15.35 3.58
CA ASP A 18 -1.40 16.63 4.29
C ASP A 18 -0.43 16.61 5.46
N ASP A 19 0.77 17.14 5.25
CA ASP A 19 1.80 17.41 6.27
C ASP A 19 2.22 16.16 7.08
N ILE A 20 2.57 15.06 6.39
CA ILE A 20 3.05 13.86 7.06
C ILE A 20 4.57 13.90 7.28
N SER A 21 5.01 13.46 8.46
CA SER A 21 6.43 13.33 8.80
C SER A 21 6.67 12.02 9.52
N PHE A 22 7.67 11.26 9.07
CA PHE A 22 8.09 10.00 9.71
C PHE A 22 9.49 9.60 9.27
N THR A 23 10.11 8.70 10.03
CA THR A 23 11.43 8.15 9.74
C THR A 23 11.38 6.63 9.78
N VAL A 24 12.03 5.97 8.82
CA VAL A 24 12.22 4.52 8.79
C VAL A 24 13.70 4.22 8.99
N GLU A 25 13.99 3.48 10.03
CA GLU A 25 15.35 3.05 10.37
C GLU A 25 15.83 1.94 9.43
N ASP A 26 17.15 1.77 9.34
CA ASP A 26 17.72 0.71 8.51
C ASP A 26 17.41 -0.69 9.10
N GLY A 27 17.08 -1.63 8.22
CA GLY A 27 16.78 -3.01 8.61
C GLY A 27 15.42 -3.20 9.30
N CYS A 28 14.52 -2.22 9.17
CA CYS A 28 13.17 -2.25 9.72
C CYS A 28 12.15 -2.60 8.62
N ILE A 29 11.17 -3.41 8.95
CA ILE A 29 9.96 -3.62 8.12
C ILE A 29 8.90 -2.65 8.61
N TYR A 30 8.60 -1.65 7.80
CA TYR A 30 7.71 -0.55 8.13
C TYR A 30 6.40 -0.63 7.33
N GLY A 31 5.27 -0.71 8.02
CA GLY A 31 3.94 -0.82 7.42
C GLY A 31 3.24 0.54 7.28
N LEU A 32 2.76 0.88 6.10
CA LEU A 32 1.78 1.94 5.88
C LEU A 32 0.38 1.33 5.86
N LEU A 33 -0.38 1.55 6.91
CA LEU A 33 -1.74 1.06 7.05
C LEU A 33 -2.75 2.20 6.83
N GLY A 34 -3.87 1.92 6.20
CA GLY A 34 -4.96 2.88 6.03
C GLY A 34 -6.02 2.37 5.07
N PRO A 35 -7.24 2.93 5.07
CA PRO A 35 -8.28 2.58 4.12
C PRO A 35 -7.92 3.00 2.68
N ASN A 36 -8.73 2.56 1.73
CA ASN A 36 -8.61 3.02 0.36
C ASN A 36 -8.87 4.53 0.31
N GLY A 37 -8.06 5.26 -0.47
CA GLY A 37 -8.13 6.72 -0.53
C GLY A 37 -7.45 7.46 0.63
N ALA A 38 -6.87 6.79 1.63
CA ALA A 38 -6.20 7.43 2.76
C ALA A 38 -4.90 8.18 2.41
N GLY A 39 -4.37 8.00 1.19
CA GLY A 39 -3.11 8.60 0.76
C GLY A 39 -1.92 7.66 0.69
N LYS A 40 -2.07 6.33 0.95
CA LYS A 40 -0.97 5.34 0.95
C LYS A 40 -0.21 5.31 -0.39
N SER A 41 -0.88 5.00 -1.49
CA SER A 41 -0.24 4.89 -2.81
C SER A 41 0.32 6.24 -3.29
N THR A 42 -0.33 7.35 -2.93
CA THR A 42 0.22 8.70 -3.17
C THR A 42 1.54 8.90 -2.42
N THR A 43 1.60 8.47 -1.16
CA THR A 43 2.83 8.52 -0.36
C THR A 43 3.91 7.63 -0.96
N MET A 44 3.58 6.36 -1.33
CA MET A 44 4.52 5.45 -2.00
C MET A 44 5.08 6.03 -3.30
N ASN A 45 4.23 6.66 -4.11
CA ASN A 45 4.64 7.30 -5.36
C ASN A 45 5.58 8.50 -5.12
N MET A 46 5.40 9.24 -4.03
CA MET A 46 6.33 10.31 -3.65
C MET A 46 7.66 9.76 -3.12
N LEU A 47 7.63 8.68 -2.31
CA LEU A 47 8.83 8.01 -1.81
C LEU A 47 9.70 7.45 -2.95
N THR A 48 9.07 6.93 -4.01
CA THR A 48 9.78 6.37 -5.18
C THR A 48 10.19 7.42 -6.21
N GLY A 49 9.78 8.68 -6.00
CA GLY A 49 10.03 9.78 -6.95
C GLY A 49 9.29 9.59 -8.28
N TYR A 50 8.22 8.80 -8.30
CA TYR A 50 7.27 8.73 -9.41
C TYR A 50 6.40 9.98 -9.46
N LEU A 51 6.08 10.52 -8.29
CA LEU A 51 5.26 11.72 -8.11
C LEU A 51 6.04 12.76 -7.30
N ALA A 52 6.14 13.99 -7.80
CA ALA A 52 6.71 15.09 -7.03
C ALA A 52 5.73 15.56 -5.94
N PRO A 53 6.19 15.79 -4.70
CA PRO A 53 5.37 16.40 -3.66
C PRO A 53 5.01 17.87 -4.00
N THR A 54 3.92 18.37 -3.43
CA THR A 54 3.58 19.78 -3.50
C THR A 54 4.46 20.61 -2.55
N SER A 55 4.78 20.03 -1.39
CA SER A 55 5.75 20.58 -0.42
C SER A 55 6.31 19.45 0.45
N GLY A 56 7.36 19.75 1.19
CA GLY A 56 8.09 18.79 2.01
C GLY A 56 9.21 18.09 1.26
N THR A 57 9.93 17.21 1.96
CA THR A 57 11.11 16.52 1.42
C THR A 57 11.09 15.04 1.74
N VAL A 58 11.67 14.25 0.86
CA VAL A 58 11.92 12.82 1.05
C VAL A 58 13.39 12.54 0.81
N ARG A 59 14.05 11.94 1.79
CA ARG A 59 15.44 11.48 1.67
C ARG A 59 15.52 9.97 1.80
N ILE A 60 16.22 9.35 0.87
CA ILE A 60 16.46 7.90 0.84
C ILE A 60 17.96 7.68 0.96
N ASN A 61 18.39 7.04 2.05
CA ASN A 61 19.80 6.80 2.33
C ASN A 61 20.67 8.08 2.26
N GLY A 62 20.11 9.22 2.72
CA GLY A 62 20.76 10.53 2.72
C GLY A 62 20.57 11.34 1.44
N HIS A 63 20.12 10.74 0.32
CA HIS A 63 19.87 11.42 -0.96
C HIS A 63 18.45 11.95 -1.05
N ASP A 64 18.29 13.20 -1.40
CA ASP A 64 16.98 13.80 -1.65
C ASP A 64 16.41 13.31 -2.98
N ILE A 65 15.13 12.85 -2.96
CA ILE A 65 14.49 12.24 -4.12
C ILE A 65 14.26 13.23 -5.27
N GLN A 66 14.21 14.54 -4.99
CA GLN A 66 14.02 15.59 -5.99
C GLN A 66 15.34 16.20 -6.47
N GLU A 67 16.30 16.42 -5.55
CA GLU A 67 17.57 17.05 -5.86
C GLU A 67 18.60 16.04 -6.44
N GLU A 68 18.61 14.81 -5.90
CA GLU A 68 19.51 13.71 -6.27
C GLU A 68 18.72 12.46 -6.73
N PRO A 69 17.85 12.55 -7.75
CA PRO A 69 16.91 11.50 -8.09
C PRO A 69 17.56 10.20 -8.58
N ARG A 70 18.75 10.26 -9.17
CA ARG A 70 19.47 9.06 -9.65
C ARG A 70 20.04 8.26 -8.49
N GLU A 71 20.67 8.94 -7.57
CA GLU A 71 21.29 8.38 -6.37
C GLU A 71 20.25 7.81 -5.44
N ALA A 72 19.17 8.56 -5.19
CA ALA A 72 18.04 8.12 -4.38
C ALA A 72 17.34 6.88 -4.99
N LYS A 73 17.02 6.93 -6.29
CA LYS A 73 16.36 5.79 -7.00
C LYS A 73 17.26 4.56 -7.12
N ALA A 74 18.58 4.73 -7.19
CA ALA A 74 19.51 3.59 -7.14
C ALA A 74 19.47 2.82 -5.82
N CYS A 75 19.05 3.48 -4.73
CA CYS A 75 18.87 2.85 -3.44
C CYS A 75 17.53 2.12 -3.28
N ILE A 76 16.60 2.23 -4.25
CA ILE A 76 15.21 1.75 -4.14
C ILE A 76 14.96 0.56 -5.07
N GLY A 77 14.34 -0.49 -4.52
CA GLY A 77 13.58 -1.48 -5.26
C GLY A 77 12.09 -1.24 -5.06
N TYR A 78 11.33 -1.14 -6.13
CA TYR A 78 9.89 -0.82 -6.03
C TYR A 78 9.02 -1.87 -6.72
N LEU A 79 8.01 -2.34 -6.01
CA LEU A 79 6.91 -3.15 -6.52
C LEU A 79 5.63 -2.32 -6.40
N PRO A 80 5.05 -1.82 -7.49
CA PRO A 80 3.72 -1.22 -7.47
C PRO A 80 2.64 -2.30 -7.33
N GLU A 81 1.43 -1.91 -6.93
CA GLU A 81 0.27 -2.80 -6.78
C GLU A 81 0.03 -3.68 -8.02
N LEU A 82 0.16 -3.08 -9.21
CA LEU A 82 0.15 -3.79 -10.50
C LEU A 82 1.55 -3.78 -11.09
N PRO A 83 2.32 -4.88 -10.99
CA PRO A 83 3.67 -4.94 -11.53
C PRO A 83 3.68 -4.74 -13.05
N PRO A 84 4.49 -3.80 -13.59
CA PRO A 84 4.59 -3.53 -15.02
C PRO A 84 5.44 -4.60 -15.73
N LEU A 85 4.90 -5.80 -15.88
CA LEU A 85 5.61 -6.95 -16.44
C LEU A 85 5.44 -7.04 -17.96
N TYR A 86 6.53 -7.31 -18.68
CA TYR A 86 6.48 -7.66 -20.09
C TYR A 86 6.04 -9.11 -20.27
N THR A 87 4.75 -9.30 -20.52
CA THR A 87 4.08 -10.61 -20.48
C THR A 87 4.54 -11.59 -21.57
N ASP A 88 5.15 -11.08 -22.66
CA ASP A 88 5.68 -11.87 -23.77
C ASP A 88 7.13 -12.31 -23.57
N MET A 89 7.77 -11.86 -22.50
CA MET A 89 9.08 -12.33 -22.05
C MET A 89 8.95 -13.52 -21.10
N THR A 90 10.00 -14.35 -21.05
CA THR A 90 10.21 -15.30 -19.95
C THR A 90 10.64 -14.53 -18.69
N VAL A 91 10.49 -15.15 -17.52
CA VAL A 91 10.95 -14.57 -16.25
C VAL A 91 12.43 -14.16 -16.35
N ARG A 92 13.27 -15.06 -16.84
CA ARG A 92 14.70 -14.80 -17.00
C ARG A 92 15.00 -13.63 -17.93
N GLU A 93 14.40 -13.60 -19.12
CA GLU A 93 14.60 -12.50 -20.08
C GLU A 93 14.21 -11.17 -19.47
N TYR A 94 13.08 -11.11 -18.77
CA TYR A 94 12.61 -9.92 -18.11
C TYR A 94 13.56 -9.45 -17.00
N LEU A 95 14.00 -10.37 -16.12
CA LEU A 95 14.90 -10.00 -15.03
C LEU A 95 16.27 -9.54 -15.54
N LEU A 96 16.86 -10.19 -16.56
CA LEU A 96 18.09 -9.74 -17.19
C LEU A 96 17.94 -8.36 -17.85
N PHE A 97 16.81 -8.10 -18.47
CA PHE A 97 16.49 -6.79 -19.06
C PHE A 97 16.38 -5.71 -17.97
N VAL A 98 15.67 -5.98 -16.86
CA VAL A 98 15.56 -5.02 -15.73
C VAL A 98 16.91 -4.77 -15.08
N SER A 99 17.76 -5.81 -14.90
CA SER A 99 19.13 -5.67 -14.36
C SER A 99 19.97 -4.75 -15.24
N GLU A 100 19.82 -4.83 -16.56
CA GLU A 100 20.48 -3.92 -17.50
C GLU A 100 19.99 -2.48 -17.35
N LEU A 101 18.67 -2.27 -17.26
CA LEU A 101 18.07 -0.95 -17.03
C LEU A 101 18.52 -0.32 -15.71
N LYS A 102 18.71 -1.12 -14.67
CA LYS A 102 19.28 -0.67 -13.38
C LYS A 102 20.79 -0.38 -13.42
N GLY A 103 21.43 -0.53 -14.58
CA GLY A 103 22.80 -0.13 -14.81
C GLY A 103 23.85 -1.19 -14.46
N VAL A 104 23.48 -2.45 -14.28
CA VAL A 104 24.45 -3.57 -14.14
C VAL A 104 25.10 -3.82 -15.51
N LYS A 105 26.34 -3.35 -15.68
CA LYS A 105 26.98 -3.28 -17.01
C LYS A 105 27.44 -4.62 -17.56
N LYS A 106 28.03 -5.47 -16.71
CA LYS A 106 28.61 -6.74 -17.17
C LYS A 106 27.55 -7.83 -17.23
N LYS A 107 27.58 -8.62 -18.31
CA LYS A 107 26.63 -9.72 -18.51
C LYS A 107 26.76 -10.81 -17.42
N ALA A 108 27.97 -11.06 -16.91
CA ALA A 108 28.18 -12.01 -15.83
C ALA A 108 27.55 -11.53 -14.52
N ASP A 109 27.73 -10.25 -14.18
CA ASP A 109 27.17 -9.65 -12.97
C ASP A 109 25.63 -9.64 -13.03
N ARG A 110 25.03 -9.40 -14.24
CA ARG A 110 23.57 -9.50 -14.45
C ARG A 110 23.04 -10.92 -14.24
N ALA A 111 23.77 -11.92 -14.70
CA ALA A 111 23.36 -13.32 -14.52
C ALA A 111 23.43 -13.75 -13.04
N GLU A 112 24.46 -13.32 -12.32
CA GLU A 112 24.58 -13.55 -10.88
C GLU A 112 23.47 -12.83 -10.07
N ASP A 113 23.17 -11.58 -10.44
CA ASP A 113 22.14 -10.76 -9.83
C ASP A 113 20.75 -11.38 -10.06
N GLU A 114 20.48 -11.85 -11.27
CA GLU A 114 19.25 -12.57 -11.65
C GLU A 114 19.12 -13.88 -10.87
N GLU A 115 20.16 -14.73 -10.83
CA GLU A 115 20.14 -16.00 -10.12
C GLU A 115 19.84 -15.81 -8.62
N LYS A 116 20.44 -14.80 -7.98
CA LYS A 116 20.16 -14.44 -6.58
C LYS A 116 18.70 -14.01 -6.38
N ALA A 117 18.18 -13.16 -7.28
CA ALA A 117 16.81 -12.69 -7.20
C ALA A 117 15.80 -13.83 -7.41
N VAL A 118 16.04 -14.73 -8.36
CA VAL A 118 15.25 -15.93 -8.63
C VAL A 118 15.21 -16.86 -7.41
N ALA A 119 16.37 -17.15 -6.84
CA ALA A 119 16.47 -18.02 -5.67
C ALA A 119 15.76 -17.44 -4.45
N ARG A 120 15.92 -16.14 -4.18
CA ARG A 120 15.24 -15.48 -3.03
C ARG A 120 13.73 -15.42 -3.17
N THR A 121 13.21 -15.40 -4.38
CA THR A 121 11.77 -15.29 -4.62
C THR A 121 11.09 -16.63 -4.96
N GLY A 122 11.86 -17.75 -4.97
CA GLY A 122 11.33 -19.09 -5.26
C GLY A 122 10.82 -19.24 -6.70
N LEU A 123 11.54 -18.66 -7.67
CA LEU A 123 11.16 -18.65 -9.09
C LEU A 123 11.95 -19.65 -9.95
N GLU A 124 12.80 -20.50 -9.38
CA GLU A 124 13.72 -21.39 -10.11
C GLU A 124 12.99 -22.30 -11.12
N THR A 125 11.82 -22.80 -10.74
CA THR A 125 11.03 -23.67 -11.61
C THR A 125 10.25 -22.89 -12.68
N MET A 126 10.14 -21.57 -12.52
CA MET A 126 9.37 -20.67 -13.41
C MET A 126 10.25 -19.85 -14.36
N GLU A 127 11.56 -19.87 -14.18
CA GLU A 127 12.54 -19.01 -14.87
C GLU A 127 12.37 -18.97 -16.41
N LYS A 128 12.08 -20.12 -17.01
CA LYS A 128 11.92 -20.30 -18.47
C LYS A 128 10.48 -20.14 -18.95
N ARG A 129 9.51 -19.90 -18.06
CA ARG A 129 8.12 -19.71 -18.44
C ARG A 129 7.85 -18.28 -18.87
N LEU A 130 6.95 -18.12 -19.85
CA LEU A 130 6.42 -16.81 -20.22
C LEU A 130 5.61 -16.22 -19.05
N ILE A 131 5.82 -14.95 -18.78
CA ILE A 131 5.17 -14.24 -17.65
C ILE A 131 3.64 -14.26 -17.79
N ARG A 132 3.10 -14.20 -19.02
CA ARG A 132 1.65 -14.31 -19.25
C ARG A 132 1.03 -15.61 -18.75
N ASN A 133 1.83 -16.68 -18.66
CA ASN A 133 1.38 -18.01 -18.25
C ASN A 133 1.51 -18.26 -16.74
N LEU A 134 1.93 -17.23 -15.97
CA LEU A 134 2.08 -17.31 -14.53
C LEU A 134 0.78 -16.93 -13.81
N SER A 135 0.53 -17.54 -12.65
CA SER A 135 -0.51 -17.09 -11.72
C SER A 135 -0.21 -15.68 -11.19
N LYS A 136 -1.21 -15.03 -10.60
CA LYS A 136 -1.03 -13.70 -9.99
C LYS A 136 0.09 -13.70 -8.96
N GLY A 137 0.15 -14.69 -8.06
CA GLY A 137 1.18 -14.80 -7.04
C GLY A 137 2.59 -14.94 -7.63
N TYR A 138 2.76 -15.74 -8.69
CA TYR A 138 4.05 -15.82 -9.37
C TYR A 138 4.41 -14.51 -10.08
N ARG A 139 3.48 -13.79 -10.67
CA ARG A 139 3.74 -12.45 -11.24
C ARG A 139 4.18 -11.47 -10.17
N GLN A 140 3.56 -11.51 -9.00
CA GLN A 140 3.95 -10.69 -7.86
C GLN A 140 5.39 -11.01 -7.42
N ARG A 141 5.75 -12.30 -7.34
CA ARG A 141 7.14 -12.74 -7.05
C ARG A 141 8.13 -12.26 -8.12
N VAL A 142 7.76 -12.28 -9.40
CA VAL A 142 8.60 -11.71 -10.49
C VAL A 142 8.79 -10.20 -10.28
N GLY A 143 7.75 -9.48 -9.86
CA GLY A 143 7.85 -8.07 -9.52
C GLY A 143 8.80 -7.80 -8.35
N ILE A 144 8.74 -8.62 -7.29
CA ILE A 144 9.68 -8.56 -6.16
C ILE A 144 11.11 -8.89 -6.63
N ALA A 145 11.28 -9.95 -7.43
CA ALA A 145 12.59 -10.29 -7.99
C ALA A 145 13.20 -9.11 -8.77
N ALA A 146 12.38 -8.45 -9.60
CA ALA A 146 12.80 -7.25 -10.33
C ALA A 146 13.15 -6.08 -9.38
N ALA A 147 12.41 -5.93 -8.28
CA ALA A 147 12.73 -4.92 -7.26
C ALA A 147 14.10 -5.19 -6.60
N LEU A 148 14.46 -6.45 -6.35
CA LEU A 148 15.70 -6.87 -5.72
C LEU A 148 16.96 -6.67 -6.57
N LEU A 149 16.83 -6.63 -7.90
CA LEU A 149 17.96 -6.46 -8.81
C LEU A 149 18.76 -5.18 -8.51
N GLY A 150 20.07 -5.26 -8.59
CA GLY A 150 20.97 -4.18 -8.21
C GLY A 150 21.17 -4.02 -6.70
N ASN A 151 20.67 -4.94 -5.90
CA ASN A 151 20.83 -4.97 -4.43
C ASN A 151 20.50 -3.65 -3.74
N PRO A 152 19.27 -3.11 -3.88
CA PRO A 152 18.86 -1.83 -3.31
C PRO A 152 18.89 -1.89 -1.77
N LYS A 153 19.13 -0.76 -1.11
CA LYS A 153 19.07 -0.66 0.36
C LYS A 153 17.65 -0.68 0.89
N VAL A 154 16.71 -0.15 0.11
CA VAL A 154 15.32 0.01 0.47
C VAL A 154 14.44 -0.73 -0.53
N ILE A 155 13.46 -1.49 -0.04
CA ILE A 155 12.43 -2.15 -0.85
C ILE A 155 11.09 -1.55 -0.48
N ILE A 156 10.37 -1.06 -1.48
CA ILE A 156 9.03 -0.49 -1.33
C ILE A 156 8.04 -1.41 -2.04
N LEU A 157 7.04 -1.88 -1.30
CA LEU A 157 6.04 -2.84 -1.78
C LEU A 157 4.64 -2.22 -1.60
N ASP A 158 3.95 -1.94 -2.70
CA ASP A 158 2.59 -1.40 -2.66
C ASP A 158 1.58 -2.55 -2.77
N GLU A 159 0.83 -2.81 -1.69
CA GLU A 159 -0.20 -3.85 -1.57
C GLU A 159 0.27 -5.25 -2.05
N PRO A 160 1.41 -5.79 -1.56
CA PRO A 160 2.06 -6.96 -2.15
C PRO A 160 1.25 -8.27 -2.06
N THR A 161 0.24 -8.32 -1.21
CA THR A 161 -0.59 -9.51 -0.92
C THR A 161 -1.98 -9.44 -1.55
N VAL A 162 -2.34 -8.32 -2.16
CA VAL A 162 -3.68 -8.12 -2.75
C VAL A 162 -4.02 -9.16 -3.81
N GLY A 163 -5.15 -9.86 -3.58
CA GLY A 163 -5.71 -10.84 -4.50
C GLY A 163 -4.90 -12.13 -4.62
N LEU A 164 -4.08 -12.44 -3.62
CA LEU A 164 -3.47 -13.74 -3.42
C LEU A 164 -4.43 -14.66 -2.63
N ASP A 165 -4.32 -15.95 -2.86
CA ASP A 165 -5.00 -16.94 -2.01
C ASP A 165 -4.30 -17.07 -0.64
N PRO A 166 -4.96 -17.66 0.38
CA PRO A 166 -4.40 -17.73 1.73
C PRO A 166 -3.04 -18.44 1.82
N ALA A 167 -2.78 -19.46 1.00
CA ALA A 167 -1.50 -20.15 0.99
C ALA A 167 -0.41 -19.26 0.41
N GLN A 168 -0.69 -18.58 -0.70
CA GLN A 168 0.24 -17.62 -1.31
C GLN A 168 0.51 -16.42 -0.39
N MET A 169 -0.49 -15.97 0.40
CA MET A 169 -0.29 -14.90 1.38
C MET A 169 0.72 -15.31 2.46
N ILE A 170 0.64 -16.55 2.98
CA ILE A 170 1.60 -17.06 3.96
C ILE A 170 3.02 -17.08 3.38
N GLU A 171 3.18 -17.58 2.16
CA GLU A 171 4.47 -17.62 1.47
C GLU A 171 5.02 -16.22 1.19
N MET A 172 4.14 -15.26 0.81
CA MET A 172 4.52 -13.89 0.56
C MET A 172 4.99 -13.18 1.84
N ARG A 173 4.30 -13.41 2.96
CA ARG A 173 4.70 -12.90 4.28
C ARG A 173 6.07 -13.42 4.69
N ALA A 174 6.32 -14.72 4.52
CA ALA A 174 7.62 -15.31 4.80
C ALA A 174 8.74 -14.70 3.94
N LEU A 175 8.47 -14.46 2.65
CA LEU A 175 9.39 -13.79 1.74
C LEU A 175 9.69 -12.35 2.22
N ILE A 176 8.67 -11.56 2.54
CA ILE A 176 8.85 -10.17 3.00
C ILE A 176 9.65 -10.13 4.31
N HIS A 177 9.37 -11.04 5.25
CA HIS A 177 10.13 -11.15 6.48
C HIS A 177 11.61 -11.48 6.22
N ASP A 178 11.90 -12.42 5.29
CA ASP A 178 13.29 -12.73 4.90
C ASP A 178 14.00 -11.52 4.28
N LEU A 179 13.29 -10.73 3.46
CA LEU A 179 13.83 -9.49 2.89
C LEU A 179 14.21 -8.47 3.97
N GLY A 180 13.45 -8.36 5.05
CA GLY A 180 13.73 -7.49 6.20
C GLY A 180 15.08 -7.76 6.86
N ASN A 181 15.61 -9.01 6.80
CA ASN A 181 16.91 -9.35 7.35
C ASN A 181 18.11 -8.66 6.64
N SER A 182 17.91 -8.17 5.43
CA SER A 182 19.00 -7.61 4.60
C SER A 182 18.69 -6.26 3.96
N HIS A 183 17.44 -5.84 4.00
CA HIS A 183 16.96 -4.59 3.43
C HIS A 183 16.05 -3.86 4.41
N THR A 184 15.95 -2.55 4.26
CA THR A 184 14.84 -1.78 4.85
C THR A 184 13.62 -1.99 3.96
N VAL A 185 12.51 -2.42 4.53
CA VAL A 185 11.29 -2.69 3.76
C VAL A 185 10.19 -1.72 4.18
N ILE A 186 9.56 -1.07 3.20
CA ILE A 186 8.28 -0.37 3.41
C ILE A 186 7.21 -1.14 2.64
N LEU A 187 6.11 -1.45 3.30
CA LEU A 187 4.96 -2.04 2.62
C LEU A 187 3.68 -1.28 2.93
N SER A 188 2.80 -1.16 1.95
CA SER A 188 1.43 -0.70 2.19
C SER A 188 0.48 -1.88 2.34
N SER A 189 -0.52 -1.74 3.18
CA SER A 189 -1.66 -2.64 3.26
C SER A 189 -2.89 -1.91 3.81
N HIS A 190 -4.06 -2.40 3.45
CA HIS A 190 -5.32 -2.03 4.08
C HIS A 190 -5.79 -3.10 5.08
N ILE A 191 -5.02 -4.19 5.24
CA ILE A 191 -5.34 -5.32 6.12
C ILE A 191 -4.45 -5.25 7.37
N LEU A 192 -5.07 -4.94 8.49
CA LEU A 192 -4.36 -4.76 9.75
C LEU A 192 -3.62 -6.02 10.21
N SER A 193 -4.26 -7.19 10.14
CA SER A 193 -3.66 -8.46 10.59
C SER A 193 -2.40 -8.85 9.81
N GLU A 194 -2.26 -8.39 8.56
CA GLU A 194 -1.03 -8.55 7.80
C GLU A 194 0.10 -7.72 8.37
N VAL A 195 -0.19 -6.43 8.57
CA VAL A 195 0.78 -5.46 9.08
C VAL A 195 1.26 -5.85 10.47
N GLN A 196 0.35 -6.29 11.35
CA GLN A 196 0.69 -6.78 12.70
C GLN A 196 1.62 -8.00 12.68
N THR A 197 1.49 -8.86 11.66
CA THR A 197 2.27 -10.10 11.59
C THR A 197 3.67 -9.89 11.00
N ILE A 198 3.84 -8.88 10.14
CA ILE A 198 5.05 -8.72 9.32
C ILE A 198 5.90 -7.53 9.78
N CYS A 199 5.26 -6.43 10.24
CA CYS A 199 5.94 -5.15 10.41
C CYS A 199 6.47 -4.95 11.84
N ASP A 200 7.68 -4.42 11.94
CA ASP A 200 8.27 -3.98 13.21
C ASP A 200 7.63 -2.69 13.69
N ARG A 201 7.29 -1.79 12.78
CA ARG A 201 6.62 -0.52 13.04
C ARG A 201 5.54 -0.23 12.03
N VAL A 202 4.53 0.51 12.45
CA VAL A 202 3.35 0.83 11.65
C VAL A 202 3.07 2.33 11.68
N LEU A 203 2.75 2.88 10.54
CA LEU A 203 2.17 4.22 10.36
C LEU A 203 0.74 4.06 9.86
N ILE A 204 -0.22 4.54 10.62
CA ILE A 204 -1.62 4.57 10.21
C ILE A 204 -1.89 5.92 9.57
N ILE A 205 -2.31 5.89 8.30
CA ILE A 205 -2.70 7.09 7.53
C ILE A 205 -4.22 7.07 7.37
N ALA A 206 -4.85 8.18 7.74
CA ALA A 206 -6.26 8.42 7.51
C ALA A 206 -6.47 9.87 7.03
N HIS A 207 -7.31 10.07 6.01
CA HIS A 207 -7.59 11.39 5.43
C HIS A 207 -6.34 12.21 5.07
N GLY A 208 -5.31 11.53 4.54
CA GLY A 208 -4.04 12.13 4.17
C GLY A 208 -3.12 12.52 5.32
N LYS A 209 -3.45 12.20 6.57
CA LYS A 209 -2.69 12.55 7.78
C LYS A 209 -2.22 11.33 8.54
N VAL A 210 -1.16 11.50 9.34
CA VAL A 210 -0.75 10.47 10.29
C VAL A 210 -1.76 10.43 11.44
N ALA A 211 -2.46 9.32 11.57
CA ALA A 211 -3.43 9.08 12.64
C ALA A 211 -2.76 8.46 13.87
N ALA A 212 -1.81 7.52 13.66
CA ALA A 212 -1.03 6.88 14.71
C ALA A 212 0.28 6.32 14.14
N GLN A 213 1.29 6.15 15.01
CA GLN A 213 2.60 5.60 14.65
C GLN A 213 3.19 4.89 15.85
N GLY A 214 3.77 3.70 15.66
CA GLY A 214 4.41 2.93 16.72
C GLY A 214 4.68 1.48 16.34
N THR A 215 5.13 0.66 17.29
CA THR A 215 5.11 -0.79 17.10
C THR A 215 3.66 -1.31 17.21
N PRO A 216 3.34 -2.49 16.67
CA PRO A 216 2.00 -3.08 16.84
C PRO A 216 1.57 -3.14 18.31
N GLU A 217 2.48 -3.47 19.22
CA GLU A 217 2.24 -3.54 20.66
C GLU A 217 2.00 -2.16 21.28
N GLU A 218 2.79 -1.15 20.92
CA GLU A 218 2.63 0.25 21.38
C GLU A 218 1.28 0.79 20.93
N LEU A 219 0.91 0.54 19.67
CA LEU A 219 -0.39 0.93 19.14
C LEU A 219 -1.53 0.22 19.88
N ALA A 220 -1.43 -1.09 20.08
CA ALA A 220 -2.40 -1.85 20.86
C ALA A 220 -2.52 -1.32 22.32
N ALA A 221 -1.40 -0.98 22.97
CA ALA A 221 -1.40 -0.45 24.33
C ALA A 221 -1.98 0.97 24.41
N GLN A 222 -1.64 1.86 23.47
CA GLN A 222 -2.22 3.22 23.40
C GLN A 222 -3.74 3.18 23.24
N LEU A 223 -4.24 2.15 22.59
CA LEU A 223 -5.65 1.95 22.26
C LEU A 223 -6.38 1.19 23.39
N ALA A 224 -5.70 0.24 24.03
CA ALA A 224 -6.19 -0.41 25.25
C ALA A 224 -6.36 0.61 26.41
N ALA A 225 -5.52 1.65 26.43
CA ALA A 225 -5.67 2.77 27.37
C ALA A 225 -6.95 3.61 27.14
N ARG A 226 -7.60 3.48 25.99
CA ARG A 226 -8.96 4.02 25.70
C ARG A 226 -10.01 2.95 25.93
N GLY A 227 -9.92 2.18 27.01
CA GLY A 227 -10.84 1.08 27.31
C GLY A 227 -12.29 1.47 27.08
N VAL A 228 -12.98 0.74 26.20
CA VAL A 228 -14.41 0.90 25.99
C VAL A 228 -15.14 0.02 27.01
N ILE A 229 -15.97 0.64 27.79
CA ILE A 229 -16.87 -0.06 28.73
C ILE A 229 -18.19 -0.26 28.02
N SER A 230 -18.58 -1.52 27.80
CA SER A 230 -19.92 -1.90 27.36
C SER A 230 -20.77 -2.22 28.56
N ALA A 231 -21.90 -1.56 28.69
CA ALA A 231 -22.83 -1.78 29.78
C ALA A 231 -24.28 -1.93 29.29
N THR A 232 -25.02 -2.79 29.95
CA THR A 232 -26.47 -2.91 29.79
C THR A 232 -27.11 -2.76 31.18
N ALA A 233 -28.04 -1.83 31.30
CA ALA A 233 -28.73 -1.55 32.57
C ALA A 233 -30.25 -1.43 32.39
N LEU A 234 -30.98 -1.69 33.43
CA LEU A 234 -32.44 -1.47 33.51
C LEU A 234 -32.73 -0.05 33.97
N GLY A 235 -33.57 0.65 33.24
CA GLY A 235 -33.98 2.01 33.56
C GLY A 235 -34.34 2.82 32.32
N THR A 236 -34.70 4.08 32.54
CA THR A 236 -34.92 5.01 31.44
C THR A 236 -33.61 5.51 30.87
N ARG A 237 -33.61 5.83 29.60
CA ARG A 237 -32.41 6.38 28.92
C ARG A 237 -31.83 7.58 29.66
N GLU A 238 -32.70 8.50 30.10
CA GLU A 238 -32.31 9.72 30.79
C GLU A 238 -31.60 9.43 32.12
N ALA A 239 -32.13 8.48 32.92
CA ALA A 239 -31.56 8.11 34.19
C ALA A 239 -30.17 7.44 34.04
N ILE A 240 -30.05 6.54 33.07
CA ILE A 240 -28.80 5.83 32.78
C ILE A 240 -27.73 6.78 32.27
N LEU A 241 -28.07 7.68 31.32
CA LEU A 241 -27.13 8.68 30.80
C LEU A 241 -26.70 9.66 31.91
N ALA A 242 -27.64 10.14 32.77
CA ALA A 242 -27.29 11.02 33.87
C ALA A 242 -26.33 10.36 34.86
N ALA A 243 -26.58 9.09 35.21
CA ALA A 243 -25.69 8.33 36.10
C ALA A 243 -24.32 8.10 35.49
N ALA A 244 -24.26 7.74 34.21
CA ALA A 244 -22.99 7.52 33.51
C ALA A 244 -22.18 8.84 33.35
N CYS A 245 -22.83 9.95 33.02
CA CYS A 245 -22.18 11.27 32.92
C CYS A 245 -21.65 11.78 34.28
N ALA A 246 -22.18 11.29 35.40
CA ALA A 246 -21.70 11.65 36.74
C ALA A 246 -20.37 10.97 37.11
N VAL A 247 -19.93 9.95 36.36
CA VAL A 247 -18.68 9.24 36.60
C VAL A 247 -17.49 10.03 36.02
N PRO A 248 -16.56 10.53 36.88
CA PRO A 248 -15.40 11.28 36.40
C PRO A 248 -14.51 10.41 35.50
N GLY A 249 -14.07 10.94 34.38
CA GLY A 249 -13.18 10.25 33.45
C GLY A 249 -13.93 9.36 32.43
N LEU A 250 -15.25 9.34 32.42
CA LEU A 250 -16.04 8.67 31.39
C LEU A 250 -16.37 9.68 30.25
N SER A 251 -16.16 9.28 29.01
CA SER A 251 -16.43 10.07 27.80
C SER A 251 -17.08 9.22 26.72
N ASP A 252 -17.46 9.83 25.59
CA ASP A 252 -17.99 9.17 24.39
C ASP A 252 -19.14 8.16 24.65
N LEU A 253 -20.08 8.58 25.48
CA LEU A 253 -21.29 7.80 25.78
C LEU A 253 -22.14 7.63 24.51
N ARG A 254 -22.29 6.37 24.05
CA ARG A 254 -23.11 6.02 22.88
C ARG A 254 -24.09 4.91 23.23
N ILE A 255 -25.36 5.13 22.94
CA ILE A 255 -26.38 4.08 23.09
C ILE A 255 -26.27 3.14 21.89
N THR A 256 -26.12 1.85 22.17
CA THR A 256 -26.01 0.78 21.16
C THR A 256 -27.31 0.06 20.93
N ALA A 257 -28.15 -0.06 21.95
CA ALA A 257 -29.50 -0.63 21.83
C ALA A 257 -30.43 -0.11 22.94
N GLU A 258 -31.73 -0.02 22.64
CA GLU A 258 -32.76 0.38 23.60
C GLU A 258 -33.97 -0.52 23.42
N LYS A 259 -34.41 -1.16 24.50
CA LYS A 259 -35.60 -2.00 24.56
C LYS A 259 -36.42 -1.63 25.82
N ALA A 260 -37.66 -1.33 25.67
CA ALA A 260 -38.67 -0.99 26.72
C ALA A 260 -38.13 -0.39 28.04
N ASN A 261 -37.32 -1.11 28.81
CA ASN A 261 -36.75 -0.70 30.08
C ASN A 261 -35.28 -1.16 30.23
N GLU A 262 -34.64 -1.51 29.10
CA GLU A 262 -33.25 -1.98 29.02
C GLU A 262 -32.50 -1.12 28.06
N VAL A 263 -31.37 -0.52 28.46
CA VAL A 263 -30.53 0.31 27.65
C VAL A 263 -29.12 -0.27 27.64
N SER A 264 -28.61 -0.54 26.44
CA SER A 264 -27.22 -0.91 26.23
C SER A 264 -26.45 0.32 25.70
N PHE A 265 -25.30 0.56 26.26
CA PHE A 265 -24.46 1.70 25.87
C PHE A 265 -22.98 1.35 25.97
N THR A 266 -22.18 2.10 25.27
CA THR A 266 -20.72 2.08 25.36
C THR A 266 -20.22 3.42 25.85
N ALA A 267 -19.09 3.42 26.58
CA ALA A 267 -18.42 4.61 27.04
C ALA A 267 -16.91 4.40 27.06
N SER A 268 -16.12 5.46 26.84
CA SER A 268 -14.67 5.41 26.83
C SER A 268 -14.10 6.01 28.13
N SER A 269 -13.00 5.43 28.63
CA SER A 269 -12.22 6.02 29.72
C SER A 269 -11.22 7.04 29.16
N THR A 270 -11.18 8.26 29.71
CA THR A 270 -10.20 9.30 29.32
C THR A 270 -8.83 9.10 29.93
N SER A 271 -8.75 8.39 31.05
CA SER A 271 -7.51 8.16 31.81
C SER A 271 -6.91 6.77 31.59
N GLY A 272 -7.61 5.88 30.86
CA GLY A 272 -7.22 4.47 30.73
C GLY A 272 -7.47 3.63 31.99
N GLU A 273 -8.05 4.22 33.04
CA GLU A 273 -8.40 3.51 34.24
C GLU A 273 -9.67 2.65 34.06
N ASP A 274 -9.73 1.55 34.77
CA ASP A 274 -10.92 0.70 34.79
C ASP A 274 -12.04 1.35 35.63
N LEU A 275 -12.94 2.01 34.93
CA LEU A 275 -14.06 2.73 35.55
C LEU A 275 -15.31 1.85 35.79
N ARG A 276 -15.26 0.52 35.55
CA ARG A 276 -16.41 -0.38 35.72
C ARG A 276 -16.98 -0.34 37.11
N ALA A 277 -16.13 -0.33 38.13
CA ALA A 277 -16.60 -0.30 39.52
C ALA A 277 -17.27 1.04 39.89
N ALA A 278 -16.77 2.17 39.33
CA ALA A 278 -17.38 3.48 39.55
C ALA A 278 -18.71 3.59 38.78
N LEU A 279 -18.75 3.14 37.54
CA LEU A 279 -19.97 3.13 36.72
C LEU A 279 -21.08 2.24 37.34
N SER A 280 -20.71 1.03 37.78
CA SER A 280 -21.67 0.12 38.46
C SER A 280 -22.29 0.74 39.68
N ARG A 281 -21.51 1.45 40.51
CA ARG A 281 -22.01 2.16 41.69
C ARG A 281 -22.96 3.31 41.31
N ALA A 282 -22.55 4.14 40.37
CA ALA A 282 -23.37 5.28 39.93
C ALA A 282 -24.72 4.83 39.35
N LEU A 283 -24.73 3.74 38.57
CA LEU A 283 -25.99 3.15 38.06
C LEU A 283 -26.83 2.56 39.17
N ALA A 284 -26.24 1.88 40.14
CA ALA A 284 -26.96 1.32 41.29
C ALA A 284 -27.58 2.44 42.17
N ASP A 285 -26.84 3.51 42.44
CA ASP A 285 -27.31 4.67 43.20
C ASP A 285 -28.46 5.40 42.49
N ALA A 286 -28.48 5.38 41.16
CA ALA A 286 -29.56 5.92 40.34
C ALA A 286 -30.76 4.96 40.19
N GLY A 287 -30.74 3.80 40.87
CA GLY A 287 -31.81 2.80 40.76
C GLY A 287 -31.85 2.09 39.40
N CYS A 288 -30.75 2.05 38.66
CA CYS A 288 -30.60 1.40 37.36
C CYS A 288 -29.76 0.12 37.50
N PRO A 289 -30.37 -1.05 37.79
CA PRO A 289 -29.64 -2.30 37.94
C PRO A 289 -28.83 -2.66 36.68
N VAL A 290 -27.56 -3.03 36.87
CA VAL A 290 -26.68 -3.46 35.81
C VAL A 290 -26.93 -4.92 35.46
N LEU A 291 -27.21 -5.21 34.19
CA LEU A 291 -27.41 -6.57 33.66
C LEU A 291 -26.11 -7.16 33.13
N SER A 292 -25.32 -6.34 32.43
CA SER A 292 -23.98 -6.71 31.99
C SER A 292 -23.06 -5.51 32.08
N LEU A 293 -21.79 -5.78 32.37
CA LEU A 293 -20.74 -4.77 32.43
C LEU A 293 -19.42 -5.43 32.04
N SER A 294 -18.95 -5.12 30.83
CA SER A 294 -17.67 -5.60 30.34
C SER A 294 -16.77 -4.43 29.98
N SER A 295 -15.48 -4.62 30.14
CA SER A 295 -14.49 -3.74 29.51
C SER A 295 -13.89 -4.53 28.36
N GLU A 296 -14.12 -4.08 27.19
CA GLU A 296 -13.46 -4.61 26.01
C GLU A 296 -12.24 -3.71 25.76
N THR A 297 -11.07 -4.31 25.77
CA THR A 297 -9.91 -3.66 25.19
C THR A 297 -10.19 -3.56 23.71
N MET A 298 -10.26 -2.33 23.19
CA MET A 298 -10.43 -2.13 21.75
C MET A 298 -9.32 -2.88 21.04
N SER A 299 -9.69 -3.72 20.11
CA SER A 299 -8.71 -4.30 19.19
C SER A 299 -8.16 -3.21 18.30
N LEU A 300 -6.96 -3.41 17.76
CA LEU A 300 -6.44 -2.51 16.71
C LEU A 300 -7.40 -2.39 15.51
N GLU A 301 -8.23 -3.43 15.27
CA GLU A 301 -9.27 -3.42 14.24
C GLU A 301 -10.38 -2.43 14.54
N ASP A 302 -10.87 -2.39 15.79
CA ASP A 302 -11.94 -1.46 16.21
C ASP A 302 -11.48 -0.02 16.09
N VAL A 303 -10.22 0.24 16.40
CA VAL A 303 -9.63 1.58 16.29
C VAL A 303 -9.38 1.96 14.85
N PHE A 304 -8.88 1.04 14.06
CA PHE A 304 -8.74 1.23 12.62
C PHE A 304 -10.09 1.61 12.01
N LEU A 305 -11.16 0.90 12.39
CA LEU A 305 -12.53 1.20 11.97
C LEU A 305 -12.97 2.60 12.46
N GLN A 306 -12.74 2.94 13.74
CA GLN A 306 -13.11 4.27 14.26
C GLN A 306 -12.36 5.42 13.57
N ILE A 307 -11.08 5.24 13.29
CA ILE A 307 -10.27 6.25 12.58
C ILE A 307 -10.75 6.38 11.13
N THR A 308 -11.25 5.31 10.54
CA THR A 308 -11.69 5.27 9.14
C THR A 308 -13.16 5.66 8.94
N GLU A 309 -14.01 5.52 9.96
CA GLU A 309 -15.43 5.87 9.93
C GLU A 309 -15.72 7.32 10.35
N ALA A 310 -14.77 7.99 10.97
CA ALA A 310 -14.91 9.39 11.38
C ALA A 310 -14.79 10.33 10.17
N ASP A 311 -15.88 10.60 9.51
CA ASP A 311 -16.18 11.44 8.32
C ASP A 311 -16.01 10.76 6.95
N PRO A 312 -17.10 10.41 6.28
CA PRO A 312 -17.07 10.10 4.86
C PRO A 312 -17.09 11.37 4.02
N GLU A 313 -15.94 12.00 3.78
CA GLU A 313 -15.83 12.87 2.60
C GLU A 313 -15.88 12.00 1.32
N PRO A 314 -16.56 12.47 0.26
CA PRO A 314 -16.80 11.66 -0.93
C PRO A 314 -15.48 11.25 -1.60
N ALA A 315 -15.32 9.95 -1.79
CA ALA A 315 -14.20 9.38 -2.53
C ALA A 315 -14.08 10.03 -3.92
N VAL A 316 -12.91 10.57 -4.24
CA VAL A 316 -12.60 11.06 -5.58
C VAL A 316 -12.51 9.85 -6.51
N PRO A 317 -13.17 9.84 -7.67
CA PRO A 317 -13.00 8.77 -8.64
C PRO A 317 -11.52 8.67 -9.06
N GLU A 318 -10.95 7.48 -9.03
CA GLU A 318 -9.55 7.21 -9.40
C GLU A 318 -9.21 7.63 -10.85
N GLU A 319 -10.22 7.85 -11.69
CA GLU A 319 -10.06 8.27 -13.09
C GLU A 319 -9.54 9.71 -13.29
N GLU A 320 -9.65 10.60 -12.29
CA GLU A 320 -9.12 11.96 -12.42
C GLU A 320 -7.64 12.11 -12.03
N ILE A 321 -7.07 11.15 -11.31
CA ILE A 321 -5.67 11.20 -10.84
C ILE A 321 -4.67 10.94 -11.98
N GLY A 322 -5.13 10.29 -13.06
CA GLY A 322 -4.27 9.91 -14.21
C GLY A 322 -4.15 10.93 -15.34
N LYS A 323 -4.91 12.04 -15.31
CA LYS A 323 -4.98 12.97 -16.46
C LYS A 323 -4.02 14.15 -16.43
N ASP A 324 -3.33 14.40 -15.31
CA ASP A 324 -2.35 15.49 -15.19
C ASP A 324 -0.88 15.06 -15.41
N ALA A 325 -0.64 13.82 -15.86
CA ALA A 325 0.65 13.47 -16.45
C ALA A 325 0.71 14.10 -17.86
N ALA A 326 1.25 15.31 -17.94
CA ALA A 326 1.45 16.03 -19.18
C ALA A 326 2.14 15.14 -20.23
N GLU A 327 1.46 14.86 -21.32
CA GLU A 327 2.13 14.43 -22.55
C GLU A 327 3.15 15.52 -22.94
N PRO A 328 4.40 15.18 -23.30
CA PRO A 328 5.33 16.18 -23.82
C PRO A 328 4.78 16.69 -25.14
N ASP A 329 4.64 18.01 -25.25
CA ASP A 329 4.25 18.70 -26.47
C ASP A 329 5.05 18.18 -27.67
N PRO A 330 4.41 17.88 -28.82
CA PRO A 330 5.11 17.53 -30.03
C PRO A 330 5.95 18.72 -30.49
N VAL A 331 7.26 18.51 -30.56
CA VAL A 331 8.22 19.48 -31.09
C VAL A 331 7.75 19.94 -32.48
N SER A 332 7.34 21.20 -32.59
CA SER A 332 7.01 21.85 -33.86
C SER A 332 8.25 21.93 -34.72
N SER A 333 8.39 21.05 -35.71
CA SER A 333 9.35 21.21 -36.80
C SER A 333 8.86 22.34 -37.70
N GLN A 334 9.55 23.47 -37.64
CA GLN A 334 9.42 24.54 -38.62
C GLN A 334 9.83 24.02 -40.02
N GLN A 335 8.86 23.98 -40.92
CA GLN A 335 9.07 23.83 -42.35
C GLN A 335 9.67 25.10 -42.90
N THR A 336 10.85 24.99 -43.51
CA THR A 336 11.36 25.99 -44.46
C THR A 336 10.92 25.55 -45.87
N ASP A 337 10.14 26.41 -46.51
CA ASP A 337 9.76 26.30 -47.92
C ASP A 337 11.01 26.37 -48.84
N SER A 338 11.13 25.47 -49.80
CA SER A 338 11.63 25.78 -51.13
C SER A 338 11.35 24.64 -52.12
N ASP A 339 10.65 25.05 -53.15
CA ASP A 339 10.67 24.64 -54.56
C ASP A 339 10.27 23.22 -55.01
N GLY A 340 9.32 23.28 -55.93
CA GLY A 340 8.65 22.27 -56.66
C GLY A 340 9.47 21.35 -57.54
N THR A 341 8.93 20.13 -57.68
CA THR A 341 8.91 19.41 -58.97
C THR A 341 7.97 18.21 -58.86
N THR A 342 6.99 18.18 -59.71
CA THR A 342 6.02 17.12 -59.99
C THR A 342 6.69 15.87 -60.52
N ALA A 343 6.35 14.69 -60.02
CA ALA A 343 6.47 13.40 -60.72
C ALA A 343 5.49 12.35 -60.17
N PRO A 344 5.05 11.35 -60.97
CA PRO A 344 3.67 10.88 -61.00
C PRO A 344 3.39 9.61 -60.18
N GLU A 345 2.10 9.34 -59.95
CA GLU A 345 1.52 8.12 -59.35
C GLU A 345 1.93 6.84 -60.12
N PRO A 346 2.16 5.73 -59.40
CA PRO A 346 2.12 4.40 -60.04
C PRO A 346 0.76 3.75 -59.86
N GLN A 347 0.27 3.21 -60.95
CA GLN A 347 -0.96 2.42 -61.13
C GLN A 347 -0.79 1.00 -60.55
N PRO A 348 -1.91 0.26 -60.29
CA PRO A 348 -1.90 -1.05 -59.66
C PRO A 348 -1.54 -2.17 -60.65
N GLU A 349 -0.64 -3.07 -60.26
CA GLU A 349 -0.34 -4.29 -61.00
C GLU A 349 -1.24 -5.45 -60.64
N GLU A 350 -1.51 -6.18 -61.69
CA GLU A 350 -2.48 -7.28 -61.87
C GLU A 350 -2.03 -8.57 -61.18
N THR A 351 -3.04 -9.34 -60.79
CA THR A 351 -3.00 -10.74 -60.36
C THR A 351 -2.49 -11.65 -61.47
N PHE A 352 -1.56 -12.54 -61.17
CA PHE A 352 -1.29 -13.76 -61.94
C PHE A 352 -1.53 -14.98 -61.06
N ASP A 353 -2.58 -15.73 -61.42
CA ASP A 353 -2.77 -17.15 -61.12
C ASP A 353 -1.73 -17.97 -61.89
N ASP A 354 -1.09 -18.91 -61.27
CA ASP A 354 -0.54 -20.07 -61.97
C ASP A 354 -0.64 -21.34 -61.09
N ASP A 355 -1.58 -22.16 -61.48
CA ASP A 355 -1.70 -23.57 -61.17
C ASP A 355 -0.51 -24.33 -61.74
N THR A 356 0.22 -25.10 -60.95
CA THR A 356 0.78 -26.38 -61.38
C THR A 356 1.25 -27.23 -60.18
N LYS A 357 0.49 -28.31 -59.91
CA LYS A 357 1.06 -29.55 -59.34
C LYS A 357 1.97 -30.21 -60.35
N PRO A 358 2.99 -30.96 -59.95
CA PRO A 358 2.87 -32.42 -60.08
C PRO A 358 3.51 -33.26 -58.96
N GLU A 359 2.79 -34.31 -58.69
CA GLU A 359 3.13 -35.76 -58.69
C GLU A 359 4.27 -36.28 -57.79
N GLN A 360 3.83 -37.24 -57.02
CA GLN A 360 4.55 -38.26 -56.27
C GLN A 360 5.62 -39.01 -57.06
N LYS A 361 6.71 -39.35 -56.40
CA LYS A 361 7.38 -40.65 -56.58
C LYS A 361 7.94 -41.15 -55.26
N GLU A 362 7.40 -42.31 -54.84
CA GLU A 362 8.06 -43.30 -53.99
C GLU A 362 9.36 -43.77 -54.63
N ASP A 363 10.38 -44.05 -53.85
CA ASP A 363 11.06 -45.32 -53.74
C ASP A 363 12.38 -45.24 -52.92
N LYS A 364 12.43 -46.19 -52.06
CA LYS A 364 13.46 -46.91 -51.32
C LYS A 364 13.83 -46.35 -49.95
#